data_fbf8e3c1ba28bcb0afd7e0c106c8abfc
#
_entry.id   fbf8e3c1ba28bcb0afd7e0c106c8abfc
#
_cell.length_a   1.000
_cell.length_b   1.000
_cell.length_c   1.000
_cell.angle_alpha   90.00
_cell.angle_beta   90.00
_cell.angle_gamma   90.00
#
_symmetry.space_group_name_H-M   'P 1'
#
loop_
_entity.id
_entity.type
_entity.pdbx_description
1 polymer ?
#
loop_
_entity_poly.entity_id
_entity_poly.type
_entity_poly.pdbx_seq_one_letter_code
_entity_poly.pdbx_strand_id
1 'polypeptide(L)'
;FAFDGDVALEIAAGDEDKRILNDYLEASPLAFAGKGGKSLTLEIAAVEGITSPEGYRLESTEDNVKVTALSGAGLFYGVQTILQLLDGKGTIPTGTITDEPQLEYRGLMLDVSRHFFGKEFVKKQIDAIAHFKMNRLHLHLTDAAGWRIEIKKYPRLTQFAAWRSKPLWKDWWFGDRLYAEEGSPEAHGGYYTQDDIRELVKYAADRYITIIPEIEMPAHSEEVLTAYPELSCTHEPYKQADFCVGNEKTYEFLENVLTEVMELFPSEYIHIGGDEAGKASWPNCPLCQKRMKEENLADVNELQSYLIQRIEKFVNSKGRQIIGWDEILDGGLAPNAT
;
A
#
# COMPACT_ATOMS: atom_id res chain seq x y z
N PHE A 1 -5.73 -36.84 3.02
CA PHE A 1 -6.69 -36.43 2.00
C PHE A 1 -5.98 -36.15 0.68
N ALA A 2 -6.52 -36.59 -0.44
CA ALA A 2 -5.94 -36.39 -1.76
C ALA A 2 -6.88 -35.54 -2.64
N PHE A 3 -6.32 -34.49 -3.27
CA PHE A 3 -6.98 -33.68 -4.28
C PHE A 3 -6.75 -34.31 -5.67
N ASP A 4 -7.38 -35.45 -5.90
CA ASP A 4 -7.20 -36.29 -7.11
C ASP A 4 -8.21 -35.98 -8.25
N GLY A 5 -8.90 -34.84 -8.15
CA GLY A 5 -9.90 -34.39 -9.12
C GLY A 5 -11.33 -34.86 -8.83
N ASP A 6 -11.53 -35.73 -7.84
CA ASP A 6 -12.89 -36.21 -7.44
C ASP A 6 -13.32 -35.61 -6.09
N VAL A 7 -13.08 -34.29 -5.93
CA VAL A 7 -13.40 -33.54 -4.71
C VAL A 7 -14.53 -32.55 -5.01
N ALA A 8 -15.62 -32.61 -4.26
CA ALA A 8 -16.68 -31.59 -4.28
C ALA A 8 -16.25 -30.37 -3.49
N LEU A 9 -16.52 -29.16 -4.00
CA LEU A 9 -16.27 -27.89 -3.31
C LEU A 9 -17.60 -27.33 -2.80
N GLU A 10 -17.68 -27.06 -1.51
CA GLU A 10 -18.82 -26.44 -0.86
C GLU A 10 -18.38 -25.17 -0.11
N ILE A 11 -18.97 -24.01 -0.43
CA ILE A 11 -18.67 -22.74 0.25
C ILE A 11 -19.94 -22.16 0.85
N ALA A 12 -20.00 -22.18 2.19
CA ALA A 12 -21.07 -21.61 3.01
C ALA A 12 -20.60 -20.26 3.58
N ALA A 13 -20.62 -19.23 2.76
CA ALA A 13 -20.23 -17.86 3.06
C ALA A 13 -21.15 -16.86 2.37
N GLY A 14 -21.01 -15.58 2.67
CA GLY A 14 -21.69 -14.51 1.91
C GLY A 14 -21.26 -14.47 0.45
N ASP A 15 -22.09 -13.86 -0.41
CA ASP A 15 -21.91 -13.90 -1.88
C ASP A 15 -20.53 -13.42 -2.33
N GLU A 16 -20.01 -12.35 -1.72
CA GLU A 16 -18.69 -11.79 -2.08
C GLU A 16 -17.56 -12.73 -1.67
N ASP A 17 -17.53 -13.23 -0.42
CA ASP A 17 -16.53 -14.18 0.03
C ASP A 17 -16.59 -15.47 -0.80
N LYS A 18 -17.80 -15.93 -1.12
CA LYS A 18 -17.99 -17.11 -1.98
C LYS A 18 -17.41 -16.89 -3.36
N ARG A 19 -17.62 -15.72 -3.97
CA ARG A 19 -17.03 -15.36 -5.26
C ARG A 19 -15.49 -15.37 -5.17
N ILE A 20 -14.95 -14.66 -4.19
CA ILE A 20 -13.48 -14.55 -3.99
C ILE A 20 -12.85 -15.94 -3.84
N LEU A 21 -13.42 -16.77 -2.96
CA LEU A 21 -12.87 -18.09 -2.67
C LEU A 21 -13.00 -19.04 -3.87
N ASN A 22 -14.11 -18.99 -4.62
CA ASN A 22 -14.25 -19.76 -5.86
C ASN A 22 -13.19 -19.34 -6.90
N ASP A 23 -13.12 -18.04 -7.21
CA ASP A 23 -12.18 -17.52 -8.22
C ASP A 23 -10.73 -17.87 -7.85
N TYR A 24 -10.38 -17.78 -6.56
CA TYR A 24 -9.04 -18.12 -6.07
C TYR A 24 -8.74 -19.63 -6.18
N LEU A 25 -9.70 -20.47 -5.80
CA LEU A 25 -9.55 -21.92 -5.83
C LEU A 25 -9.52 -22.47 -7.26
N GLU A 26 -10.31 -21.91 -8.19
CA GLU A 26 -10.26 -22.25 -9.61
C GLU A 26 -8.89 -21.98 -10.25
N ALA A 27 -8.21 -20.92 -9.80
CA ALA A 27 -6.85 -20.57 -10.25
C ALA A 27 -5.75 -21.35 -9.50
N SER A 28 -6.09 -22.11 -8.46
CA SER A 28 -5.15 -22.87 -7.63
C SER A 28 -4.77 -24.21 -8.27
N PRO A 29 -3.74 -24.92 -7.77
CA PRO A 29 -3.41 -26.27 -8.22
C PRO A 29 -4.39 -27.35 -7.74
N LEU A 30 -5.42 -26.98 -6.96
CA LEU A 30 -6.43 -27.93 -6.47
C LEU A 30 -7.46 -28.22 -7.56
N ALA A 31 -7.78 -29.49 -7.77
CA ALA A 31 -8.77 -29.89 -8.77
C ALA A 31 -10.08 -30.33 -8.12
N PHE A 32 -11.20 -29.76 -8.62
CA PHE A 32 -12.56 -30.02 -8.15
C PHE A 32 -13.42 -30.54 -9.30
N ALA A 33 -14.04 -31.74 -9.16
CA ALA A 33 -14.88 -32.34 -10.20
C ALA A 33 -16.39 -32.41 -9.81
N GLY A 34 -16.74 -32.07 -8.61
CA GLY A 34 -18.13 -31.83 -8.17
C GLY A 34 -19.02 -33.06 -7.99
N LYS A 35 -18.51 -34.31 -8.08
CA LYS A 35 -19.35 -35.53 -7.98
C LYS A 35 -18.76 -36.63 -7.10
N GLY A 36 -17.63 -36.40 -6.44
CA GLY A 36 -16.93 -37.42 -5.69
C GLY A 36 -17.47 -37.71 -4.30
N GLY A 37 -16.99 -38.78 -3.71
CA GLY A 37 -17.22 -39.11 -2.31
C GLY A 37 -16.38 -38.28 -1.34
N LYS A 38 -15.50 -37.40 -1.86
CA LYS A 38 -14.65 -36.49 -1.08
C LYS A 38 -15.15 -35.06 -1.17
N SER A 39 -14.91 -34.25 -0.12
CA SER A 39 -15.30 -32.83 -0.13
C SER A 39 -14.25 -31.91 0.50
N LEU A 40 -14.19 -30.67 -0.02
CA LEU A 40 -13.67 -29.50 0.70
C LEU A 40 -14.84 -28.59 1.05
N THR A 41 -15.05 -28.36 2.34
CA THR A 41 -16.09 -27.47 2.83
C THR A 41 -15.44 -26.24 3.48
N LEU A 42 -15.81 -25.04 3.03
CA LEU A 42 -15.45 -23.75 3.64
C LEU A 42 -16.71 -23.14 4.26
N GLU A 43 -16.71 -22.92 5.58
CA GLU A 43 -17.90 -22.49 6.31
C GLU A 43 -17.61 -21.31 7.24
N ILE A 44 -18.38 -20.22 7.14
CA ILE A 44 -18.37 -19.16 8.14
C ILE A 44 -19.25 -19.57 9.31
N ALA A 45 -18.63 -19.88 10.45
CA ALA A 45 -19.31 -20.23 11.71
C ALA A 45 -18.40 -19.94 12.91
N ALA A 46 -19.01 -19.93 14.10
CA ALA A 46 -18.24 -19.80 15.34
C ALA A 46 -17.31 -21.01 15.54
N VAL A 47 -16.08 -20.72 15.97
CA VAL A 47 -15.06 -21.72 16.28
C VAL A 47 -14.61 -21.53 17.72
N GLU A 48 -14.69 -22.59 18.52
CA GLU A 48 -14.24 -22.54 19.91
C GLU A 48 -12.75 -22.20 19.99
N GLY A 49 -12.41 -21.21 20.83
CA GLY A 49 -11.04 -20.76 21.05
C GLY A 49 -10.47 -19.80 19.99
N ILE A 50 -11.25 -19.43 18.98
CA ILE A 50 -10.87 -18.41 17.98
C ILE A 50 -11.66 -17.12 18.25
N THR A 51 -10.94 -16.00 18.32
CA THR A 51 -11.52 -14.67 18.55
C THR A 51 -11.22 -13.71 17.39
N SER A 52 -10.14 -13.94 16.67
CA SER A 52 -9.77 -13.13 15.51
C SER A 52 -10.66 -13.44 14.29
N PRO A 53 -11.16 -12.43 13.55
CA PRO A 53 -11.85 -12.65 12.28
C PRO A 53 -10.97 -13.34 11.24
N GLU A 54 -9.65 -13.29 11.41
CA GLU A 54 -8.67 -13.93 10.52
C GLU A 54 -8.25 -15.34 11.02
N GLY A 55 -8.80 -15.80 12.13
CA GLY A 55 -8.57 -17.14 12.65
C GLY A 55 -9.41 -18.20 11.95
N TYR A 56 -8.95 -19.45 11.97
CA TYR A 56 -9.65 -20.59 11.37
C TYR A 56 -9.32 -21.90 12.08
N ARG A 57 -10.17 -22.88 11.84
CA ARG A 57 -9.95 -24.29 12.17
C ARG A 57 -10.02 -25.10 10.89
N LEU A 58 -8.96 -25.86 10.59
CA LEU A 58 -8.85 -26.80 9.50
C LEU A 58 -8.93 -28.21 10.07
N GLU A 59 -9.86 -29.02 9.58
CA GLU A 59 -10.02 -30.44 9.93
C GLU A 59 -9.90 -31.26 8.64
N SER A 60 -9.00 -32.24 8.63
CA SER A 60 -8.77 -33.13 7.50
C SER A 60 -8.88 -34.58 7.90
N THR A 61 -9.68 -35.35 7.17
CA THR A 61 -9.85 -36.80 7.26
C THR A 61 -9.44 -37.45 5.93
N GLU A 62 -9.67 -38.73 5.75
CA GLU A 62 -9.42 -39.41 4.47
C GLU A 62 -10.35 -38.92 3.35
N ASP A 63 -11.61 -38.57 3.69
CA ASP A 63 -12.66 -38.24 2.74
C ASP A 63 -13.07 -36.77 2.74
N ASN A 64 -12.79 -36.04 3.82
CA ASN A 64 -13.28 -34.67 3.99
C ASN A 64 -12.20 -33.73 4.51
N VAL A 65 -12.18 -32.51 3.94
CA VAL A 65 -11.45 -31.37 4.46
C VAL A 65 -12.47 -30.28 4.77
N LYS A 66 -12.42 -29.72 5.98
CA LYS A 66 -13.29 -28.62 6.39
C LYS A 66 -12.49 -27.48 6.98
N VAL A 67 -12.75 -26.27 6.50
CA VAL A 67 -12.25 -25.03 7.09
C VAL A 67 -13.43 -24.28 7.68
N THR A 68 -13.36 -23.97 8.96
CA THR A 68 -14.36 -23.15 9.66
C THR A 68 -13.68 -21.90 10.18
N ALA A 69 -14.28 -20.72 9.96
CA ALA A 69 -13.73 -19.44 10.36
C ALA A 69 -14.84 -18.43 10.68
N LEU A 70 -14.47 -17.31 11.33
CA LEU A 70 -15.41 -16.24 11.65
C LEU A 70 -15.70 -15.31 10.46
N SER A 71 -14.84 -15.31 9.42
CA SER A 71 -14.96 -14.45 8.26
C SER A 71 -14.37 -15.10 7.00
N GLY A 72 -14.59 -14.46 5.83
CA GLY A 72 -13.98 -14.85 4.57
C GLY A 72 -12.44 -14.82 4.61
N ALA A 73 -11.84 -13.86 5.33
CA ALA A 73 -10.39 -13.79 5.50
C ALA A 73 -9.83 -15.03 6.22
N GLY A 74 -10.49 -15.47 7.30
CA GLY A 74 -10.10 -16.70 8.00
C GLY A 74 -10.23 -17.93 7.12
N LEU A 75 -11.29 -18.05 6.31
CA LEU A 75 -11.44 -19.11 5.32
C LEU A 75 -10.29 -19.09 4.28
N PHE A 76 -9.96 -17.91 3.77
CA PHE A 76 -8.85 -17.71 2.83
C PHE A 76 -7.50 -18.18 3.43
N TYR A 77 -7.23 -17.83 4.70
CA TYR A 77 -6.00 -18.28 5.39
C TYR A 77 -5.99 -19.78 5.66
N GLY A 78 -7.15 -20.38 5.91
CA GLY A 78 -7.28 -21.82 5.95
C GLY A 78 -6.95 -22.48 4.61
N VAL A 79 -7.39 -21.89 3.49
CA VAL A 79 -7.01 -22.32 2.14
C VAL A 79 -5.51 -22.16 1.92
N GLN A 80 -4.87 -21.07 2.37
CA GLN A 80 -3.40 -20.94 2.28
C GLN A 80 -2.69 -22.07 3.03
N THR A 81 -3.20 -22.47 4.18
CA THR A 81 -2.65 -23.63 4.91
C THR A 81 -2.81 -24.93 4.15
N ILE A 82 -3.95 -25.17 3.51
CA ILE A 82 -4.13 -26.34 2.63
C ILE A 82 -3.05 -26.35 1.53
N LEU A 83 -2.86 -25.21 0.85
CA LEU A 83 -1.86 -25.08 -0.22
C LEU A 83 -0.43 -25.27 0.28
N GLN A 84 -0.10 -24.84 1.49
CA GLN A 84 1.22 -25.04 2.11
C GLN A 84 1.46 -26.48 2.55
N LEU A 85 0.41 -27.22 2.93
CA LEU A 85 0.49 -28.62 3.30
C LEU A 85 0.52 -29.57 2.11
N LEU A 86 0.16 -29.07 0.92
CA LEU A 86 0.05 -29.87 -0.29
C LEU A 86 1.42 -30.44 -0.69
N ASP A 87 1.52 -31.74 -0.75
CA ASP A 87 2.73 -32.42 -1.22
C ASP A 87 2.79 -32.47 -2.77
N GLY A 88 3.93 -32.92 -3.30
CA GLY A 88 4.11 -33.06 -4.76
C GLY A 88 3.19 -34.08 -5.45
N LYS A 89 2.32 -34.78 -4.70
CA LYS A 89 1.31 -35.72 -5.21
C LYS A 89 -0.11 -35.19 -5.07
N GLY A 90 -0.28 -33.96 -4.58
CA GLY A 90 -1.59 -33.36 -4.36
C GLY A 90 -2.30 -33.88 -3.10
N THR A 91 -1.54 -34.30 -2.07
CA THR A 91 -2.11 -34.80 -0.82
C THR A 91 -1.76 -33.91 0.38
N ILE A 92 -2.64 -33.89 1.38
CA ILE A 92 -2.40 -33.26 2.68
C ILE A 92 -2.56 -34.31 3.81
N PRO A 93 -1.86 -34.15 4.94
CA PRO A 93 -2.02 -35.05 6.09
C PRO A 93 -3.42 -34.92 6.71
N THR A 94 -3.90 -35.97 7.37
CA THR A 94 -5.09 -35.94 8.19
C THR A 94 -4.77 -35.35 9.57
N GLY A 95 -5.73 -34.60 10.15
CA GLY A 95 -5.56 -33.99 11.45
C GLY A 95 -6.36 -32.70 11.61
N THR A 96 -6.09 -31.98 12.69
CA THR A 96 -6.73 -30.70 12.99
C THR A 96 -5.67 -29.64 13.22
N ILE A 97 -5.87 -28.48 12.61
CA ILE A 97 -5.08 -27.26 12.83
C ILE A 97 -6.05 -26.16 13.28
N THR A 98 -5.73 -25.49 14.38
CA THR A 98 -6.41 -24.28 14.84
C THR A 98 -5.35 -23.19 14.86
N ASP A 99 -5.61 -22.08 14.17
CA ASP A 99 -4.63 -21.01 13.97
C ASP A 99 -5.33 -19.65 13.95
N GLU A 100 -4.72 -18.66 14.58
CA GLU A 100 -5.12 -17.25 14.50
C GLU A 100 -3.89 -16.35 14.57
N PRO A 101 -3.94 -15.15 13.96
CA PRO A 101 -2.80 -14.25 13.95
C PRO A 101 -2.54 -13.68 15.35
N GLN A 102 -1.26 -13.59 15.74
CA GLN A 102 -0.83 -12.91 16.96
C GLN A 102 -0.76 -11.38 16.79
N LEU A 103 -0.61 -10.91 15.55
CA LEU A 103 -0.53 -9.49 15.18
C LEU A 103 -1.63 -9.17 14.18
N GLU A 104 -2.37 -8.10 14.43
CA GLU A 104 -3.42 -7.62 13.52
C GLU A 104 -2.84 -7.02 12.24
N TYR A 105 -1.71 -6.33 12.33
CA TYR A 105 -1.01 -5.75 11.18
C TYR A 105 0.18 -6.63 10.79
N ARG A 106 0.12 -7.19 9.58
CA ARG A 106 1.18 -8.03 9.00
C ARG A 106 1.41 -7.55 7.57
N GLY A 107 2.44 -6.74 7.38
CA GLY A 107 2.67 -6.02 6.13
C GLY A 107 4.04 -6.25 5.51
N LEU A 108 4.10 -5.96 4.22
CA LEU A 108 5.30 -5.79 3.43
C LEU A 108 5.29 -4.39 2.82
N MET A 109 6.40 -3.66 2.90
CA MET A 109 6.61 -2.44 2.13
C MET A 109 7.27 -2.79 0.80
N LEU A 110 6.76 -2.21 -0.29
CA LEU A 110 7.35 -2.28 -1.62
C LEU A 110 7.65 -0.87 -2.12
N ASP A 111 8.92 -0.55 -2.28
CA ASP A 111 9.38 0.70 -2.87
C ASP A 111 9.36 0.59 -4.40
N VAL A 112 8.41 1.27 -5.02
CA VAL A 112 8.27 1.37 -6.48
C VAL A 112 8.78 2.70 -7.03
N SER A 113 9.19 3.62 -6.14
CA SER A 113 9.75 4.91 -6.50
C SER A 113 11.20 4.81 -6.94
N ARG A 114 12.09 4.26 -6.08
CA ARG A 114 13.51 4.13 -6.42
C ARG A 114 13.73 3.21 -7.61
N HIS A 115 12.83 2.23 -7.79
CA HIS A 115 12.77 1.43 -9.00
C HIS A 115 11.32 1.13 -9.37
N PHE A 116 10.88 1.55 -10.56
CA PHE A 116 9.53 1.27 -11.01
C PHE A 116 9.36 -0.20 -11.40
N PHE A 117 8.36 -0.84 -10.81
CA PHE A 117 7.91 -2.19 -11.16
C PHE A 117 6.51 -2.11 -11.77
N GLY A 118 6.31 -2.73 -12.94
CA GLY A 118 4.99 -2.81 -13.55
C GLY A 118 3.97 -3.56 -12.68
N LYS A 119 2.68 -3.33 -12.91
CA LYS A 119 1.58 -3.90 -12.08
C LYS A 119 1.60 -5.43 -11.95
N GLU A 120 2.08 -6.14 -12.98
CA GLU A 120 2.15 -7.60 -12.93
C GLU A 120 3.20 -8.10 -11.91
N PHE A 121 4.27 -7.33 -11.68
CA PHE A 121 5.20 -7.62 -10.59
C PHE A 121 4.57 -7.36 -9.22
N VAL A 122 3.83 -6.25 -9.08
CA VAL A 122 3.11 -5.94 -7.83
C VAL A 122 2.10 -7.03 -7.50
N LYS A 123 1.34 -7.54 -8.48
CA LYS A 123 0.44 -8.70 -8.29
C LYS A 123 1.18 -9.94 -7.78
N LYS A 124 2.37 -10.23 -8.32
CA LYS A 124 3.19 -11.35 -7.80
C LYS A 124 3.61 -11.15 -6.34
N GLN A 125 3.90 -9.90 -5.93
CA GLN A 125 4.17 -9.60 -4.53
C GLN A 125 2.92 -9.79 -3.66
N ILE A 126 1.76 -9.36 -4.15
CA ILE A 126 0.46 -9.59 -3.49
C ILE A 126 0.22 -11.09 -3.31
N ASP A 127 0.44 -11.92 -4.35
CA ASP A 127 0.31 -13.38 -4.24
C ASP A 127 1.28 -13.96 -3.20
N ALA A 128 2.53 -13.48 -3.19
CA ALA A 128 3.53 -13.95 -2.24
C ALA A 128 3.13 -13.64 -0.79
N ILE A 129 2.72 -12.40 -0.51
CA ILE A 129 2.32 -12.02 0.86
C ILE A 129 0.99 -12.67 1.27
N ALA A 130 0.06 -12.92 0.33
CA ALA A 130 -1.14 -13.70 0.56
C ALA A 130 -0.82 -15.12 1.03
N HIS A 131 0.14 -15.79 0.34
CA HIS A 131 0.61 -17.12 0.72
C HIS A 131 1.14 -17.17 2.16
N PHE A 132 1.77 -16.10 2.64
CA PHE A 132 2.25 -15.97 4.01
C PHE A 132 1.22 -15.37 4.98
N LYS A 133 -0.04 -15.26 4.58
CA LYS A 133 -1.15 -14.73 5.39
C LYS A 133 -0.90 -13.30 5.91
N MET A 134 -0.15 -12.50 5.14
CA MET A 134 -0.03 -11.07 5.39
C MET A 134 -1.28 -10.33 4.88
N ASN A 135 -1.64 -9.23 5.53
CA ASN A 135 -2.88 -8.51 5.25
C ASN A 135 -2.69 -7.04 4.85
N ARG A 136 -1.44 -6.57 4.75
CA ARG A 136 -1.12 -5.20 4.34
C ARG A 136 0.00 -5.20 3.30
N LEU A 137 -0.19 -4.39 2.24
CA LEU A 137 0.88 -4.00 1.33
C LEU A 137 1.07 -2.49 1.46
N HIS A 138 2.17 -2.06 2.02
CA HIS A 138 2.58 -0.67 2.03
C HIS A 138 3.27 -0.36 0.70
N LEU A 139 2.67 0.49 -0.13
CA LEU A 139 3.15 0.83 -1.45
C LEU A 139 3.76 2.23 -1.44
N HIS A 140 5.09 2.30 -1.45
CA HIS A 140 5.85 3.55 -1.47
C HIS A 140 5.87 4.12 -2.89
N LEU A 141 4.92 5.02 -3.16
CA LEU A 141 4.58 5.49 -4.52
C LEU A 141 5.38 6.68 -4.98
N THR A 142 5.93 7.48 -4.06
CA THR A 142 6.59 8.74 -4.39
C THR A 142 7.87 8.92 -3.59
N ASP A 143 8.90 9.40 -4.25
CA ASP A 143 10.19 9.79 -3.70
C ASP A 143 10.99 10.50 -4.80
N ALA A 144 12.08 11.16 -4.45
CA ALA A 144 12.94 11.89 -5.38
C ALA A 144 13.28 11.16 -6.69
N ALA A 145 13.35 9.82 -6.66
CA ALA A 145 13.69 9.01 -7.83
C ALA A 145 12.53 8.84 -8.83
N GLY A 146 11.32 9.19 -8.44
CA GLY A 146 10.18 9.23 -9.35
C GLY A 146 8.81 9.12 -8.66
N TRP A 147 7.87 9.85 -9.20
CA TRP A 147 6.45 9.83 -8.85
C TRP A 147 5.73 8.70 -9.60
N ARG A 148 4.97 7.82 -8.92
CA ARG A 148 4.47 6.58 -9.52
C ARG A 148 2.96 6.45 -9.63
N ILE A 149 2.19 7.49 -9.37
CA ILE A 149 0.73 7.45 -9.43
C ILE A 149 0.16 8.60 -10.26
N GLU A 150 -0.77 8.29 -11.17
CA GLU A 150 -1.47 9.30 -11.94
C GLU A 150 -2.35 10.17 -11.04
N ILE A 151 -2.10 11.49 -11.06
CA ILE A 151 -2.96 12.52 -10.46
C ILE A 151 -3.46 13.40 -11.60
N LYS A 152 -4.73 13.32 -11.91
CA LYS A 152 -5.31 13.99 -13.11
C LYS A 152 -5.18 15.51 -13.03
N LYS A 153 -5.28 16.07 -11.82
CA LYS A 153 -5.12 17.50 -11.61
C LYS A 153 -3.69 18.00 -11.87
N TYR A 154 -2.70 17.13 -11.75
CA TYR A 154 -1.29 17.48 -11.86
C TYR A 154 -0.54 16.61 -12.88
N PRO A 155 -0.77 16.76 -14.19
CA PRO A 155 -0.27 15.85 -15.21
C PRO A 155 1.27 15.81 -15.31
N ARG A 156 1.97 16.87 -14.92
CA ARG A 156 3.45 16.88 -14.91
C ARG A 156 4.06 15.86 -13.95
N LEU A 157 3.29 15.38 -12.95
CA LEU A 157 3.75 14.32 -12.06
C LEU A 157 4.02 13.01 -12.79
N THR A 158 3.27 12.71 -13.86
CA THR A 158 3.47 11.51 -14.67
C THR A 158 4.17 11.77 -16.00
N GLN A 159 3.98 12.95 -16.60
CA GLN A 159 4.63 13.31 -17.84
C GLN A 159 6.13 13.62 -17.68
N PHE A 160 6.56 13.99 -16.47
CA PHE A 160 7.93 14.40 -16.19
C PHE A 160 8.49 13.78 -14.90
N ALA A 161 7.86 13.98 -13.76
CA ALA A 161 8.38 13.54 -12.44
C ALA A 161 8.46 12.01 -12.28
N ALA A 162 7.80 11.23 -13.13
CA ALA A 162 7.88 9.77 -13.16
C ALA A 162 9.12 9.23 -13.92
N TRP A 163 9.90 10.09 -14.54
CA TRP A 163 10.96 9.69 -15.49
C TRP A 163 12.29 10.33 -15.14
N ARG A 164 13.35 9.54 -15.12
CA ARG A 164 14.70 10.00 -14.81
C ARG A 164 15.67 9.66 -15.96
N SER A 165 16.80 10.38 -16.02
CA SER A 165 17.81 10.26 -17.08
C SER A 165 18.65 8.98 -17.03
N LYS A 166 18.58 8.20 -15.94
CA LYS A 166 19.41 6.98 -15.77
C LYS A 166 18.54 5.79 -15.36
N PRO A 167 18.79 4.59 -15.93
CA PRO A 167 18.00 3.39 -15.61
C PRO A 167 18.21 2.92 -14.15
N LEU A 168 19.44 2.97 -13.66
CA LEU A 168 19.73 2.56 -12.29
C LEU A 168 19.63 3.74 -11.34
N TRP A 169 18.97 3.53 -10.20
CA TRP A 169 18.83 4.53 -9.14
C TRP A 169 20.19 5.06 -8.67
N LYS A 170 21.17 4.18 -8.44
CA LYS A 170 22.50 4.54 -7.99
C LYS A 170 23.22 5.50 -8.96
N ASP A 171 23.11 5.24 -10.27
CA ASP A 171 23.78 6.06 -11.30
C ASP A 171 23.11 7.43 -11.42
N TRP A 172 21.80 7.50 -11.20
CA TRP A 172 21.05 8.75 -11.14
C TRP A 172 21.37 9.52 -9.84
N TRP A 173 21.33 8.85 -8.69
CA TRP A 173 21.51 9.48 -7.38
C TRP A 173 22.90 10.10 -7.20
N PHE A 174 23.94 9.41 -7.64
CA PHE A 174 25.33 9.90 -7.58
C PHE A 174 25.77 10.64 -8.84
N GLY A 175 24.89 10.80 -9.83
CA GLY A 175 25.12 11.47 -11.09
C GLY A 175 24.55 12.89 -11.14
N ASP A 176 23.90 13.19 -12.25
CA ASP A 176 23.32 14.51 -12.55
C ASP A 176 21.93 14.74 -11.96
N ARG A 177 21.26 13.69 -11.50
CA ARG A 177 19.92 13.69 -10.93
C ARG A 177 18.85 14.33 -11.82
N LEU A 178 19.03 14.28 -13.14
CA LEU A 178 18.09 14.89 -14.09
C LEU A 178 16.86 14.01 -14.29
N TYR A 179 15.72 14.68 -14.45
CA TYR A 179 14.47 14.08 -14.92
C TYR A 179 14.35 14.22 -16.44
N ALA A 180 13.41 13.47 -17.02
CA ALA A 180 13.18 13.43 -18.46
C ALA A 180 11.68 13.54 -18.78
N GLU A 181 11.34 14.02 -19.96
CA GLU A 181 9.95 13.99 -20.44
C GLU A 181 9.56 12.57 -20.84
N GLU A 182 8.32 12.19 -20.58
CA GLU A 182 7.75 10.92 -21.01
C GLU A 182 7.97 10.69 -22.52
N GLY A 183 8.44 9.50 -22.88
CA GLY A 183 8.68 9.12 -24.27
C GLY A 183 10.00 9.65 -24.86
N SER A 184 10.79 10.43 -24.12
CA SER A 184 12.14 10.79 -24.59
C SER A 184 13.09 9.59 -24.52
N PRO A 185 14.14 9.53 -25.38
CA PRO A 185 15.03 8.36 -25.45
C PRO A 185 15.78 8.04 -24.15
N GLU A 186 16.01 9.06 -23.32
CA GLU A 186 16.68 8.96 -22.02
C GLU A 186 15.71 8.68 -20.85
N ALA A 187 14.41 8.63 -21.09
CA ALA A 187 13.43 8.44 -20.04
C ALA A 187 13.42 7.01 -19.49
N HIS A 188 13.71 6.86 -18.20
CA HIS A 188 13.64 5.61 -17.46
C HIS A 188 12.72 5.76 -16.26
N GLY A 189 11.68 4.96 -16.19
CA GLY A 189 10.70 5.03 -15.12
C GLY A 189 9.36 4.43 -15.53
N GLY A 190 8.32 5.03 -15.04
CA GLY A 190 6.94 4.64 -15.28
C GLY A 190 6.04 5.05 -14.12
N TYR A 191 4.76 4.83 -14.28
CA TYR A 191 3.76 5.12 -13.28
C TYR A 191 2.55 4.18 -13.45
N TYR A 192 1.71 4.14 -12.44
CA TYR A 192 0.42 3.46 -12.50
C TYR A 192 -0.66 4.49 -12.87
N THR A 193 -1.45 4.17 -13.89
CA THR A 193 -2.68 4.90 -14.15
C THR A 193 -3.68 4.69 -13.02
N GLN A 194 -4.68 5.54 -12.90
CA GLN A 194 -5.74 5.32 -11.90
C GLN A 194 -6.46 3.99 -12.11
N ASP A 195 -6.57 3.52 -13.36
CA ASP A 195 -7.17 2.21 -13.65
C ASP A 195 -6.24 1.06 -13.23
N ASP A 196 -4.92 1.19 -13.39
CA ASP A 196 -3.96 0.22 -12.85
C ASP A 196 -4.05 0.13 -11.32
N ILE A 197 -4.21 1.26 -10.63
CA ILE A 197 -4.39 1.28 -9.18
C ILE A 197 -5.70 0.59 -8.78
N ARG A 198 -6.81 0.88 -9.44
CA ARG A 198 -8.10 0.18 -9.17
C ARG A 198 -7.98 -1.32 -9.36
N GLU A 199 -7.27 -1.75 -10.40
CA GLU A 199 -7.00 -3.16 -10.66
C GLU A 199 -6.16 -3.78 -9.53
N LEU A 200 -5.08 -3.14 -9.10
CA LEU A 200 -4.22 -3.62 -8.01
C LEU A 200 -4.97 -3.66 -6.68
N VAL A 201 -5.75 -2.63 -6.35
CA VAL A 201 -6.57 -2.58 -5.13
C VAL A 201 -7.58 -3.72 -5.10
N LYS A 202 -8.28 -3.95 -6.23
CA LYS A 202 -9.22 -5.07 -6.34
C LYS A 202 -8.51 -6.43 -6.22
N TYR A 203 -7.38 -6.60 -6.90
CA TYR A 203 -6.59 -7.83 -6.86
C TYR A 203 -6.10 -8.17 -5.45
N ALA A 204 -5.68 -7.15 -4.68
CA ALA A 204 -5.30 -7.30 -3.29
C ALA A 204 -6.53 -7.61 -2.40
N ALA A 205 -7.65 -6.92 -2.60
CA ALA A 205 -8.88 -7.15 -1.85
C ALA A 205 -9.42 -8.58 -2.05
N ASP A 206 -9.32 -9.13 -3.26
CA ASP A 206 -9.66 -10.54 -3.57
C ASP A 206 -8.68 -11.54 -2.88
N ARG A 207 -7.72 -11.07 -2.09
CA ARG A 207 -6.80 -11.84 -1.22
C ARG A 207 -6.81 -11.37 0.23
N TYR A 208 -7.81 -10.57 0.58
CA TYR A 208 -7.94 -9.94 1.92
C TYR A 208 -6.73 -9.10 2.33
N ILE A 209 -6.08 -8.47 1.35
CA ILE A 209 -4.94 -7.56 1.54
C ILE A 209 -5.40 -6.12 1.27
N THR A 210 -5.11 -5.22 2.19
CA THR A 210 -5.30 -3.77 2.00
C THR A 210 -4.00 -3.14 1.54
N ILE A 211 -4.03 -2.36 0.45
CA ILE A 211 -2.90 -1.54 0.02
C ILE A 211 -2.95 -0.20 0.76
N ILE A 212 -1.87 0.14 1.46
CA ILE A 212 -1.66 1.43 2.11
C ILE A 212 -0.76 2.26 1.20
N PRO A 213 -1.25 3.34 0.57
CA PRO A 213 -0.45 4.20 -0.28
C PRO A 213 0.42 5.13 0.57
N GLU A 214 1.66 5.36 0.13
CA GLU A 214 2.54 6.37 0.69
C GLU A 214 2.77 7.49 -0.32
N ILE A 215 2.55 8.73 0.14
CA ILE A 215 2.82 9.98 -0.57
C ILE A 215 3.72 10.83 0.33
N GLU A 216 4.94 11.03 -0.10
CA GLU A 216 5.97 11.72 0.68
C GLU A 216 5.71 13.22 0.85
N MET A 217 5.88 13.68 2.07
CA MET A 217 5.89 15.08 2.49
C MET A 217 6.47 15.26 3.90
N PRO A 218 7.21 16.33 4.21
CA PRO A 218 7.57 17.43 3.32
C PRO A 218 8.79 17.16 2.46
N ALA A 219 9.59 16.15 2.78
CA ALA A 219 10.82 15.79 2.08
C ALA A 219 10.58 14.77 0.95
N HIS A 220 11.66 14.21 0.42
CA HIS A 220 11.63 13.21 -0.66
C HIS A 220 10.82 13.64 -1.90
N SER A 221 10.68 14.97 -2.11
CA SER A 221 9.78 15.57 -3.09
C SER A 221 10.51 16.33 -4.20
N GLU A 222 11.78 16.03 -4.47
CA GLU A 222 12.59 16.72 -5.47
C GLU A 222 11.98 16.61 -6.89
N GLU A 223 11.39 15.46 -7.22
CA GLU A 223 10.71 15.21 -8.48
C GLU A 223 9.50 16.14 -8.67
N VAL A 224 8.71 16.31 -7.59
CA VAL A 224 7.57 17.24 -7.58
C VAL A 224 8.04 18.68 -7.69
N LEU A 225 9.02 19.08 -6.88
CA LEU A 225 9.52 20.46 -6.82
C LEU A 225 10.31 20.85 -8.09
N THR A 226 10.77 19.87 -8.85
CA THR A 226 11.34 20.12 -10.19
C THR A 226 10.25 20.29 -11.23
N ALA A 227 9.14 19.53 -11.14
CA ALA A 227 7.98 19.65 -12.03
C ALA A 227 7.10 20.88 -11.73
N TYR A 228 7.02 21.29 -10.46
CA TYR A 228 6.21 22.40 -9.94
C TYR A 228 7.05 23.26 -8.98
N PRO A 229 8.02 24.01 -9.49
CA PRO A 229 9.00 24.74 -8.65
C PRO A 229 8.37 25.82 -7.77
N GLU A 230 7.16 26.30 -8.08
CA GLU A 230 6.40 27.24 -7.25
C GLU A 230 6.01 26.69 -5.88
N LEU A 231 6.13 25.37 -5.65
CA LEU A 231 5.86 24.71 -4.36
C LEU A 231 7.12 24.68 -3.47
N SER A 232 8.29 25.05 -4.00
CA SER A 232 9.54 25.16 -3.24
C SER A 232 9.75 26.57 -2.67
N CYS A 233 10.65 26.70 -1.70
CA CYS A 233 11.05 28.02 -1.17
C CYS A 233 11.86 28.86 -2.17
N THR A 234 12.59 28.21 -3.05
CA THR A 234 13.44 28.86 -4.07
C THR A 234 12.68 29.24 -5.33
N HIS A 235 11.55 28.62 -5.61
CA HIS A 235 10.80 28.71 -6.87
C HIS A 235 11.63 28.34 -8.10
N GLU A 236 12.70 27.54 -7.90
CA GLU A 236 13.59 27.07 -8.96
C GLU A 236 13.63 25.54 -8.98
N PRO A 237 13.61 24.91 -10.18
CA PRO A 237 13.74 23.45 -10.29
C PRO A 237 15.13 22.97 -9.85
N TYR A 238 15.24 21.73 -9.40
CA TYR A 238 16.50 21.08 -8.98
C TYR A 238 17.23 21.74 -7.78
N LYS A 239 16.57 22.60 -7.00
CA LYS A 239 17.21 23.35 -5.91
C LYS A 239 16.83 22.89 -4.52
N GLN A 240 15.76 22.11 -4.43
CA GLN A 240 15.18 21.77 -3.13
C GLN A 240 14.47 20.43 -3.19
N ALA A 241 14.52 19.69 -2.08
CA ALA A 241 13.82 18.40 -1.92
C ALA A 241 12.64 18.48 -0.95
N ASP A 242 12.52 19.58 -0.18
CA ASP A 242 11.47 19.79 0.81
C ASP A 242 10.46 20.83 0.32
N PHE A 243 9.18 20.58 0.49
CA PHE A 243 8.14 21.57 0.19
C PHE A 243 8.31 22.88 0.99
N CYS A 244 7.87 24.00 0.43
CA CYS A 244 7.75 25.26 1.16
C CYS A 244 6.52 25.20 2.09
N VAL A 245 6.73 24.94 3.37
CA VAL A 245 5.66 24.77 4.38
C VAL A 245 4.93 26.08 4.69
N GLY A 246 5.57 27.22 4.44
CA GLY A 246 4.92 28.54 4.57
C GLY A 246 3.97 28.89 3.43
N ASN A 247 4.00 28.16 2.31
CA ASN A 247 3.24 28.44 1.09
C ASN A 247 1.88 27.73 1.09
N GLU A 248 0.78 28.48 0.99
CA GLU A 248 -0.57 27.89 0.91
C GLU A 248 -0.78 27.00 -0.33
N LYS A 249 -0.08 27.27 -1.43
CA LYS A 249 -0.13 26.42 -2.62
C LYS A 249 0.39 25.00 -2.35
N THR A 250 1.31 24.83 -1.40
CA THR A 250 1.76 23.52 -0.96
C THR A 250 0.61 22.69 -0.40
N TYR A 251 -0.20 23.30 0.47
CA TYR A 251 -1.37 22.61 1.05
C TYR A 251 -2.44 22.35 0.01
N GLU A 252 -2.73 23.31 -0.87
CA GLU A 252 -3.66 23.11 -1.98
C GLU A 252 -3.21 21.92 -2.86
N PHE A 253 -1.93 21.83 -3.17
CA PHE A 253 -1.36 20.72 -3.94
C PHE A 253 -1.52 19.39 -3.20
N LEU A 254 -1.05 19.30 -1.95
CA LEU A 254 -1.08 18.07 -1.15
C LEU A 254 -2.52 17.60 -0.89
N GLU A 255 -3.44 18.50 -0.55
CA GLU A 255 -4.85 18.18 -0.32
C GLU A 255 -5.54 17.66 -1.60
N ASN A 256 -5.21 18.22 -2.77
CA ASN A 256 -5.71 17.73 -4.05
C ASN A 256 -5.15 16.34 -4.40
N VAL A 257 -3.85 16.12 -4.21
CA VAL A 257 -3.22 14.81 -4.42
C VAL A 257 -3.84 13.76 -3.50
N LEU A 258 -3.91 14.06 -2.21
CA LEU A 258 -4.49 13.13 -1.21
C LEU A 258 -5.98 12.86 -1.48
N THR A 259 -6.72 13.83 -2.04
CA THR A 259 -8.12 13.60 -2.43
C THR A 259 -8.22 12.52 -3.50
N GLU A 260 -7.45 12.62 -4.60
CA GLU A 260 -7.46 11.60 -5.66
C GLU A 260 -6.93 10.25 -5.15
N VAL A 261 -5.90 10.24 -4.28
CA VAL A 261 -5.38 9.03 -3.66
C VAL A 261 -6.44 8.34 -2.79
N MET A 262 -7.15 9.08 -1.94
CA MET A 262 -8.20 8.52 -1.09
C MET A 262 -9.43 8.01 -1.86
N GLU A 263 -9.69 8.51 -3.06
CA GLU A 263 -10.72 7.98 -3.98
C GLU A 263 -10.31 6.63 -4.58
N LEU A 264 -9.01 6.38 -4.75
CA LEU A 264 -8.48 5.16 -5.36
C LEU A 264 -8.24 4.05 -4.33
N PHE A 265 -7.80 4.41 -3.12
CA PHE A 265 -7.45 3.46 -2.07
C PHE A 265 -8.50 3.46 -0.94
N PRO A 266 -9.17 2.32 -0.68
CA PRO A 266 -10.15 2.22 0.41
C PRO A 266 -9.50 2.09 1.79
N SER A 267 -8.18 2.10 1.88
CA SER A 267 -7.43 1.99 3.13
C SER A 267 -7.88 3.01 4.16
N GLU A 268 -8.06 2.59 5.40
CA GLU A 268 -8.26 3.48 6.54
C GLU A 268 -7.07 4.43 6.73
N TYR A 269 -5.88 3.93 6.42
CA TYR A 269 -4.62 4.64 6.60
C TYR A 269 -4.06 5.17 5.27
N ILE A 270 -3.53 6.39 5.32
CA ILE A 270 -2.71 7.00 4.27
C ILE A 270 -1.35 7.28 4.88
N HIS A 271 -0.30 6.73 4.30
CA HIS A 271 1.06 7.00 4.74
C HIS A 271 1.57 8.28 4.08
N ILE A 272 2.10 9.19 4.88
CA ILE A 272 2.53 10.53 4.42
C ILE A 272 4.05 10.72 4.43
N GLY A 273 4.83 9.65 4.69
CA GLY A 273 6.26 9.73 4.87
C GLY A 273 6.62 10.49 6.14
N GLY A 274 7.15 11.69 5.98
CA GLY A 274 7.48 12.61 7.08
C GLY A 274 8.93 12.61 7.51
N ASP A 275 9.73 11.72 6.92
CA ASP A 275 11.11 11.46 7.26
C ASP A 275 12.11 12.37 6.53
N GLU A 276 13.30 12.42 7.07
CA GLU A 276 14.52 13.01 6.51
C GLU A 276 14.40 14.45 5.98
N ALA A 277 13.44 15.25 6.49
CA ALA A 277 13.29 16.64 6.07
C ALA A 277 14.53 17.46 6.41
N GLY A 278 15.24 17.91 5.39
CA GLY A 278 16.49 18.66 5.54
C GLY A 278 16.28 20.08 6.07
N LYS A 279 15.11 20.69 5.81
CA LYS A 279 14.65 21.99 6.35
C LYS A 279 15.57 23.17 6.04
N ALA A 280 16.63 22.98 5.20
CA ALA A 280 17.69 23.95 5.00
C ALA A 280 17.20 25.29 4.39
N SER A 281 16.16 25.26 3.59
CA SER A 281 15.61 26.46 2.94
C SER A 281 14.62 27.24 3.83
N TRP A 282 14.00 26.60 4.82
CA TRP A 282 12.92 27.18 5.62
C TRP A 282 13.38 28.37 6.50
N PRO A 283 14.57 28.36 7.13
CA PRO A 283 15.04 29.50 7.93
C PRO A 283 15.18 30.80 7.15
N ASN A 284 15.46 30.71 5.85
CA ASN A 284 15.68 31.87 4.98
C ASN A 284 14.49 32.16 4.04
N CYS A 285 13.43 31.38 4.10
CA CYS A 285 12.25 31.54 3.26
C CYS A 285 11.27 32.56 3.91
N PRO A 286 10.94 33.66 3.23
CA PRO A 286 10.02 34.67 3.79
C PRO A 286 8.63 34.10 4.14
N LEU A 287 8.12 33.13 3.34
CA LEU A 287 6.83 32.50 3.57
C LEU A 287 6.88 31.59 4.81
N CYS A 288 7.93 30.78 4.97
CA CYS A 288 8.12 29.94 6.13
C CYS A 288 8.28 30.77 7.40
N GLN A 289 9.10 31.83 7.36
CA GLN A 289 9.28 32.73 8.50
C GLN A 289 7.99 33.48 8.87
N LYS A 290 7.20 33.90 7.87
CA LYS A 290 5.89 34.49 8.10
C LYS A 290 4.96 33.49 8.80
N ARG A 291 4.88 32.24 8.32
CA ARG A 291 4.06 31.18 8.92
C ARG A 291 4.48 30.92 10.37
N MET A 292 5.78 30.77 10.62
CA MET A 292 6.29 30.55 11.97
C MET A 292 5.85 31.66 12.92
N LYS A 293 5.92 32.92 12.47
CA LYS A 293 5.48 34.06 13.29
C LYS A 293 3.97 34.10 13.53
N GLU A 294 3.17 33.80 12.50
CA GLU A 294 1.70 33.84 12.59
C GLU A 294 1.14 32.75 13.51
N GLU A 295 1.77 31.56 13.47
CA GLU A 295 1.37 30.38 14.26
C GLU A 295 2.14 30.26 15.59
N ASN A 296 3.04 31.22 15.91
CA ASN A 296 3.90 31.24 17.10
C ASN A 296 4.78 29.99 17.23
N LEU A 297 5.35 29.50 16.12
CA LEU A 297 6.23 28.36 16.08
C LEU A 297 7.67 28.79 16.42
N ALA A 298 8.32 28.03 17.32
CA ALA A 298 9.63 28.40 17.85
C ALA A 298 10.78 28.09 16.87
N ASP A 299 10.66 27.02 16.10
CA ASP A 299 11.70 26.56 15.19
C ASP A 299 11.12 25.81 13.96
N VAL A 300 12.02 25.32 13.11
CA VAL A 300 11.66 24.59 11.88
C VAL A 300 11.09 23.19 12.15
N ASN A 301 11.31 22.61 13.33
CA ASN A 301 10.72 21.34 13.70
C ASN A 301 9.24 21.54 14.03
N GLU A 302 8.91 22.59 14.75
CA GLU A 302 7.51 22.99 14.99
C GLU A 302 6.82 23.37 13.67
N LEU A 303 7.55 23.95 12.71
CA LEU A 303 7.01 24.21 11.37
C LEU A 303 6.69 22.91 10.61
N GLN A 304 7.53 21.87 10.72
CA GLN A 304 7.22 20.55 10.20
C GLN A 304 5.98 19.97 10.88
N SER A 305 5.94 20.00 12.22
CA SER A 305 4.78 19.53 12.99
C SER A 305 3.49 20.25 12.56
N TYR A 306 3.53 21.55 12.30
CA TYR A 306 2.41 22.30 11.76
C TYR A 306 1.88 21.72 10.45
N LEU A 307 2.77 21.37 9.51
CA LEU A 307 2.38 20.70 8.26
C LEU A 307 1.71 19.35 8.55
N ILE A 308 2.34 18.50 9.35
CA ILE A 308 1.82 17.18 9.69
C ILE A 308 0.42 17.28 10.31
N GLN A 309 0.22 18.16 11.30
CA GLN A 309 -1.08 18.37 11.96
C GLN A 309 -2.14 18.90 10.99
N ARG A 310 -1.77 19.78 10.07
CA ARG A 310 -2.70 20.31 9.08
C ARG A 310 -3.14 19.23 8.08
N ILE A 311 -2.21 18.39 7.63
CA ILE A 311 -2.51 17.25 6.74
C ILE A 311 -3.32 16.19 7.48
N GLU A 312 -2.97 15.86 8.74
CA GLU A 312 -3.77 14.98 9.59
C GLU A 312 -5.22 15.46 9.67
N LYS A 313 -5.44 16.72 10.00
CA LYS A 313 -6.78 17.32 10.08
C LYS A 313 -7.55 17.18 8.77
N PHE A 314 -6.88 17.41 7.64
CA PHE A 314 -7.49 17.22 6.33
C PHE A 314 -7.88 15.77 6.08
N VAL A 315 -6.96 14.82 6.28
CA VAL A 315 -7.18 13.37 6.08
C VAL A 315 -8.29 12.87 7.02
N ASN A 316 -8.25 13.27 8.30
CA ASN A 316 -9.29 12.91 9.28
C ASN A 316 -10.68 13.46 8.88
N SER A 317 -10.74 14.66 8.26
CA SER A 317 -11.99 15.21 7.73
C SER A 317 -12.64 14.38 6.62
N LYS A 318 -11.85 13.50 5.99
CA LYS A 318 -12.28 12.54 4.98
C LYS A 318 -12.55 11.14 5.57
N GLY A 319 -12.52 10.98 6.89
CA GLY A 319 -12.73 9.71 7.58
C GLY A 319 -11.58 8.73 7.45
N ARG A 320 -10.36 9.22 7.22
CA ARG A 320 -9.13 8.45 7.14
C ARG A 320 -8.15 8.88 8.24
N GLN A 321 -7.10 8.11 8.46
CA GLN A 321 -6.02 8.39 9.41
C GLN A 321 -4.68 8.45 8.69
N ILE A 322 -3.71 9.18 9.25
CA ILE A 322 -2.36 9.19 8.73
C ILE A 322 -1.47 8.18 9.46
N ILE A 323 -0.52 7.61 8.71
CA ILE A 323 0.69 6.96 9.23
C ILE A 323 1.88 7.77 8.74
N GLY A 324 2.95 7.85 9.52
CA GLY A 324 4.23 8.43 9.10
C GLY A 324 5.39 7.69 9.72
N TRP A 325 6.58 7.98 9.23
CA TRP A 325 7.82 7.58 9.90
C TRP A 325 7.96 8.33 11.21
N ASP A 326 8.80 7.87 12.12
CA ASP A 326 8.91 8.41 13.47
C ASP A 326 9.32 9.91 13.54
N GLU A 327 9.91 10.45 12.48
CA GLU A 327 10.21 11.89 12.38
C GLU A 327 8.98 12.81 12.31
N ILE A 328 7.77 12.28 12.07
CA ILE A 328 6.54 13.08 12.23
C ILE A 328 6.31 13.54 13.68
N LEU A 329 7.02 12.95 14.64
CA LEU A 329 6.99 13.35 16.05
C LEU A 329 7.85 14.59 16.34
N ASP A 330 8.74 14.98 15.43
CA ASP A 330 9.62 16.13 15.57
C ASP A 330 8.82 17.43 15.68
N GLY A 331 9.09 18.21 16.74
CA GLY A 331 8.45 19.53 16.96
C GLY A 331 7.01 19.48 17.49
N GLY A 332 6.41 18.31 17.68
CA GLY A 332 5.09 18.15 18.27
C GLY A 332 4.28 17.00 17.67
N LEU A 333 3.27 16.55 18.39
CA LEU A 333 2.45 15.40 18.00
C LEU A 333 1.27 15.80 17.12
N ALA A 334 0.98 14.98 16.11
CA ALA A 334 -0.31 14.88 15.47
C ALA A 334 -1.14 13.87 16.28
N PRO A 335 -2.22 14.27 16.96
CA PRO A 335 -2.82 13.47 18.05
C PRO A 335 -3.47 12.15 17.62
N ASN A 336 -3.83 12.01 16.34
CA ASN A 336 -4.45 10.80 15.82
C ASN A 336 -3.57 10.11 14.75
N ALA A 337 -2.30 10.49 14.63
CA ALA A 337 -1.35 9.83 13.75
C ALA A 337 -0.84 8.51 14.37
N THR A 338 -0.52 7.58 13.52
CA THR A 338 0.06 6.27 13.89
C THR A 338 1.49 6.20 13.41
#